data_451f69fcbc5e1021634e11822a00c0f4
#
_entry.id   451f69fcbc5e1021634e11822a00c0f4
#
_cell.length_a   1.000
_cell.length_b   1.000
_cell.length_c   1.000
_cell.angle_alpha   90.00
_cell.angle_beta   90.00
_cell.angle_gamma   90.00
#
_symmetry.space_group_name_H-M   'P 1'
#
loop_
_entity.id
_entity.type
_entity.pdbx_description
1 polymer ?
#
loop_
_entity_poly.entity_id
_entity_poly.type
_entity_poly.pdbx_seq_one_letter_code
_entity_poly.pdbx_strand_id
1 'polypeptide(L)'
;MKTIENIGELEFHHRQGGQFRWITVSTLLLAIGTILHLVSPSVAGVTPNWTIATYCVAICLTKPSYRQALGIGLVAALINVLTSKSGFPYGNLVSEPLGALTCAFMVKNFASLRLGRYSLLPLLSGFLATCMSGGAFVTILKFVMNLPLEVYLKGMLPLVAIIGLLNGVITPLMYFPAHRLLSSRGFIDSQDEEEHISDHSDYELIPASDALISMEHLSYTYNGKKKPVLDDVNLQVHKGDFLVVTGESGSGKSSLCMAMSGAIPHYFGGVMKGMVYVKGKAVTQSTIADLSKHVGTMLDDYDSQLVAMTVEEEIAFSLENMGMGAEEIAVAVDEALEKVGLAEFRERRLSDLSGGQRQRLVIAGVLATNPEILVFDEPTSALDPEGTHEFYELVHELNRVHGHTIIVIEHSLEAVVPYATRLVLMEKGKVLCDGELKTGLKYMYEQDICKSAVPAVFACQLELEKVGFNPPHTWLSAKSAIADLTRFS
;
A
#
# COMPACT_ATOMS: atom_id res chain seq x y z
N MET A 1 33.21 10.30 8.60
CA MET A 1 32.11 10.35 9.59
C MET A 1 31.40 11.67 9.37
N LYS A 2 30.44 11.72 8.44
CA LYS A 2 29.50 12.85 8.30
C LYS A 2 28.25 12.47 9.09
N THR A 3 27.95 13.26 10.07
CA THR A 3 26.83 13.13 11.00
C THR A 3 25.50 13.04 10.26
N ILE A 4 24.68 12.06 10.62
CA ILE A 4 23.34 11.71 10.10
C ILE A 4 22.27 12.80 10.44
N GLU A 5 22.67 14.06 10.60
CA GLU A 5 21.79 15.14 11.06
C GLU A 5 20.84 15.72 10.02
N ASN A 6 20.82 15.21 8.77
CA ASN A 6 19.98 15.76 7.69
C ASN A 6 19.36 14.71 6.79
N ILE A 7 18.75 13.65 7.37
CA ILE A 7 17.81 12.83 6.61
C ILE A 7 16.48 13.61 6.58
N GLY A 8 16.19 14.21 5.42
CA GLY A 8 14.94 14.96 5.21
C GLY A 8 13.68 14.10 5.46
N GLU A 9 12.56 14.75 5.72
CA GLU A 9 11.26 14.11 5.79
C GLU A 9 10.91 13.58 4.40
N LEU A 10 10.62 12.27 4.29
CA LEU A 10 10.09 11.67 3.07
C LEU A 10 8.57 11.58 3.20
N GLU A 11 7.84 12.32 2.38
CA GLU A 11 6.39 12.29 2.34
C GLU A 11 5.91 11.33 1.25
N PHE A 12 5.18 10.30 1.65
CA PHE A 12 4.62 9.29 0.75
C PHE A 12 3.11 9.46 0.64
N HIS A 13 2.64 9.72 -0.58
CA HIS A 13 1.21 9.82 -0.85
C HIS A 13 0.65 8.47 -1.33
N HIS A 14 -0.24 7.89 -0.52
CA HIS A 14 -0.98 6.69 -0.93
C HIS A 14 -1.94 7.05 -2.06
N ARG A 15 -1.71 6.50 -3.26
CA ARG A 15 -2.59 6.65 -4.42
C ARG A 15 -3.59 5.51 -4.48
N GLN A 16 -4.82 5.72 -4.01
CA GLN A 16 -5.89 4.74 -4.23
C GLN A 16 -6.14 4.55 -5.73
N GLY A 17 -6.30 3.29 -6.19
CA GLY A 17 -6.55 2.95 -7.60
C GLY A 17 -5.30 2.65 -8.44
N GLY A 18 -4.08 2.68 -7.87
CA GLY A 18 -2.85 2.26 -8.52
C GLY A 18 -2.61 2.90 -9.91
N GLN A 19 -1.88 2.19 -10.78
CA GLN A 19 -1.57 2.64 -12.15
C GLN A 19 -2.79 2.71 -13.08
N PHE A 20 -3.93 2.11 -12.72
CA PHE A 20 -5.17 2.11 -13.51
C PHE A 20 -6.18 3.19 -13.09
N ARG A 21 -5.85 4.05 -12.13
CA ARG A 21 -6.70 5.15 -11.65
C ARG A 21 -7.27 6.03 -12.76
N TRP A 22 -6.46 6.31 -13.77
CA TRP A 22 -6.88 7.11 -14.93
C TRP A 22 -8.04 6.48 -15.70
N ILE A 23 -8.13 5.13 -15.77
CA ILE A 23 -9.24 4.43 -16.42
C ILE A 23 -10.53 4.67 -15.64
N THR A 24 -10.53 4.40 -14.33
CA THR A 24 -11.71 4.51 -13.48
C THR A 24 -12.28 5.95 -13.48
N VAL A 25 -11.40 6.94 -13.27
CA VAL A 25 -11.81 8.36 -13.25
C VAL A 25 -12.31 8.81 -14.62
N SER A 26 -11.60 8.43 -15.70
CA SER A 26 -12.00 8.82 -17.06
C SER A 26 -13.32 8.17 -17.49
N THR A 27 -13.52 6.89 -17.19
CA THR A 27 -14.76 6.18 -17.51
C THR A 27 -15.96 6.81 -16.79
N LEU A 28 -15.81 7.11 -15.49
CA LEU A 28 -16.87 7.73 -14.70
C LEU A 28 -17.22 9.13 -15.27
N LEU A 29 -16.22 9.96 -15.53
CA LEU A 29 -16.44 11.31 -16.03
C LEU A 29 -16.98 11.33 -17.46
N LEU A 30 -16.52 10.43 -18.34
CA LEU A 30 -17.08 10.27 -19.68
C LEU A 30 -18.54 9.81 -19.65
N ALA A 31 -18.91 8.89 -18.75
CA ALA A 31 -20.29 8.48 -18.56
C ALA A 31 -21.18 9.68 -18.14
N ILE A 32 -20.71 10.47 -17.16
CA ILE A 32 -21.40 11.70 -16.76
C ILE A 32 -21.52 12.68 -17.94
N GLY A 33 -20.44 12.91 -18.67
CA GLY A 33 -20.44 13.78 -19.85
C GLY A 33 -21.42 13.33 -20.93
N THR A 34 -21.50 12.03 -21.17
CA THR A 34 -22.45 11.44 -22.13
C THR A 34 -23.89 11.66 -21.71
N ILE A 35 -24.22 11.42 -20.44
CA ILE A 35 -25.56 11.65 -19.89
C ILE A 35 -25.92 13.13 -20.01
N LEU A 36 -25.03 14.04 -19.63
CA LEU A 36 -25.24 15.48 -19.74
C LEU A 36 -25.41 15.91 -21.20
N HIS A 37 -24.64 15.33 -22.13
CA HIS A 37 -24.77 15.63 -23.56
C HIS A 37 -26.13 15.20 -24.15
N LEU A 38 -26.65 14.05 -23.72
CA LEU A 38 -27.95 13.54 -24.18
C LEU A 38 -29.14 14.33 -23.62
N VAL A 39 -29.05 14.80 -22.37
CA VAL A 39 -30.13 15.49 -21.65
C VAL A 39 -30.11 17.00 -21.89
N SER A 40 -28.96 17.58 -22.25
CA SER A 40 -28.85 19.04 -22.41
C SER A 40 -29.64 19.59 -23.59
N PRO A 41 -30.49 20.61 -23.36
CA PRO A 41 -31.17 21.30 -24.46
C PRO A 41 -30.17 22.12 -25.26
N SER A 42 -30.46 22.27 -26.56
CA SER A 42 -29.76 23.20 -27.41
C SER A 42 -30.24 24.63 -27.11
N VAL A 43 -29.35 25.50 -26.68
CA VAL A 43 -29.65 26.92 -26.45
C VAL A 43 -29.14 27.74 -27.65
N ALA A 44 -30.04 28.40 -28.35
CA ALA A 44 -29.74 29.16 -29.58
C ALA A 44 -29.00 28.30 -30.66
N GLY A 45 -29.33 27.01 -30.75
CA GLY A 45 -28.69 26.09 -31.70
C GLY A 45 -27.28 25.59 -31.27
N VAL A 46 -26.80 25.99 -30.11
CA VAL A 46 -25.50 25.61 -29.58
C VAL A 46 -25.69 24.65 -28.37
N THR A 47 -25.14 23.48 -28.45
CA THR A 47 -25.04 22.54 -27.30
C THR A 47 -23.61 22.52 -26.80
N PRO A 48 -23.38 22.71 -25.47
CA PRO A 48 -22.06 22.51 -24.91
C PRO A 48 -21.57 21.07 -25.18
N ASN A 49 -20.34 20.92 -25.60
CA ASN A 49 -19.76 19.57 -25.73
C ASN A 49 -19.28 19.07 -24.37
N TRP A 50 -20.22 18.50 -23.62
CA TRP A 50 -19.95 17.96 -22.26
C TRP A 50 -18.89 16.87 -22.26
N THR A 51 -18.76 16.10 -23.34
CA THR A 51 -17.78 15.03 -23.46
C THR A 51 -16.36 15.61 -23.43
N ILE A 52 -16.11 16.75 -24.13
CA ILE A 52 -14.81 17.43 -24.08
C ILE A 52 -14.53 17.98 -22.68
N ALA A 53 -15.50 18.64 -22.05
CA ALA A 53 -15.32 19.19 -20.71
C ALA A 53 -14.97 18.09 -19.72
N THR A 54 -15.66 16.95 -19.76
CA THR A 54 -15.43 15.84 -18.80
C THR A 54 -14.12 15.12 -19.03
N TYR A 55 -13.67 14.86 -20.26
CA TYR A 55 -12.36 14.27 -20.45
C TYR A 55 -11.23 15.25 -20.12
N CYS A 56 -11.40 16.56 -20.33
CA CYS A 56 -10.45 17.57 -19.87
C CYS A 56 -10.33 17.55 -18.33
N VAL A 57 -11.45 17.44 -17.61
CA VAL A 57 -11.43 17.26 -16.15
C VAL A 57 -10.69 15.98 -15.78
N ALA A 58 -10.99 14.85 -16.44
CA ALA A 58 -10.31 13.57 -16.18
C ALA A 58 -8.79 13.66 -16.39
N ILE A 59 -8.36 14.27 -17.50
CA ILE A 59 -6.95 14.45 -17.85
C ILE A 59 -6.25 15.40 -16.85
N CYS A 60 -6.90 16.49 -16.46
CA CYS A 60 -6.36 17.40 -15.44
C CYS A 60 -6.20 16.74 -14.07
N LEU A 61 -7.14 15.84 -13.68
CA LEU A 61 -7.13 15.15 -12.40
C LEU A 61 -6.12 13.99 -12.34
N THR A 62 -5.99 13.25 -13.45
CA THR A 62 -5.20 12.00 -13.45
C THR A 62 -3.81 12.14 -14.06
N LYS A 63 -3.54 13.27 -14.75
CA LYS A 63 -2.27 13.56 -15.44
C LYS A 63 -1.73 12.35 -16.26
N PRO A 64 -2.53 11.77 -17.19
CA PRO A 64 -2.19 10.55 -17.90
C PRO A 64 -1.03 10.78 -18.90
N SER A 65 -0.35 9.69 -19.29
CA SER A 65 0.61 9.72 -20.40
C SER A 65 -0.09 10.06 -21.73
N TYR A 66 0.65 10.50 -22.75
CA TYR A 66 0.07 10.78 -24.09
C TYR A 66 -0.65 9.57 -24.69
N ARG A 67 -0.15 8.34 -24.50
CA ARG A 67 -0.81 7.11 -24.97
C ARG A 67 -2.15 6.89 -24.28
N GLN A 68 -2.21 7.13 -22.97
CA GLN A 68 -3.44 7.02 -22.19
C GLN A 68 -4.45 8.13 -22.56
N ALA A 69 -3.99 9.37 -22.74
CA ALA A 69 -4.83 10.47 -23.21
C ALA A 69 -5.41 10.21 -24.61
N LEU A 70 -4.61 9.64 -25.51
CA LEU A 70 -5.09 9.19 -26.82
C LEU A 70 -6.21 8.14 -26.67
N GLY A 71 -6.04 7.17 -25.75
CA GLY A 71 -7.08 6.18 -25.44
C GLY A 71 -8.37 6.81 -24.93
N ILE A 72 -8.28 7.80 -24.02
CA ILE A 72 -9.44 8.56 -23.53
C ILE A 72 -10.15 9.26 -24.70
N GLY A 73 -9.39 9.92 -25.57
CA GLY A 73 -9.93 10.60 -26.75
C GLY A 73 -10.61 9.66 -27.75
N LEU A 74 -10.07 8.44 -27.95
CA LEU A 74 -10.69 7.42 -28.81
C LEU A 74 -12.01 6.91 -28.22
N VAL A 75 -12.08 6.67 -26.92
CA VAL A 75 -13.35 6.29 -26.26
C VAL A 75 -14.37 7.41 -26.37
N ALA A 76 -13.97 8.66 -26.12
CA ALA A 76 -14.83 9.83 -26.30
C ALA A 76 -15.33 9.95 -27.75
N ALA A 77 -14.46 9.70 -28.73
CA ALA A 77 -14.80 9.71 -30.14
C ALA A 77 -15.87 8.67 -30.50
N LEU A 78 -15.73 7.43 -30.02
CA LEU A 78 -16.72 6.37 -30.24
C LEU A 78 -18.09 6.74 -29.63
N ILE A 79 -18.08 7.27 -28.41
CA ILE A 79 -19.31 7.77 -27.76
C ILE A 79 -19.94 8.87 -28.64
N ASN A 80 -19.16 9.85 -29.08
CA ASN A 80 -19.68 10.97 -29.88
C ASN A 80 -20.12 10.53 -31.26
N VAL A 81 -19.53 9.51 -31.87
CA VAL A 81 -20.07 8.93 -33.14
C VAL A 81 -21.48 8.37 -32.94
N LEU A 82 -21.73 7.71 -31.80
CA LEU A 82 -23.03 7.11 -31.49
C LEU A 82 -24.10 8.14 -31.07
N THR A 83 -23.68 9.25 -30.44
CA THR A 83 -24.60 10.26 -29.88
C THR A 83 -24.75 11.53 -30.72
N SER A 84 -23.87 11.73 -31.70
CA SER A 84 -23.84 12.95 -32.52
C SER A 84 -25.06 13.05 -33.43
N LYS A 85 -25.62 14.26 -33.48
CA LYS A 85 -26.66 14.66 -34.42
C LYS A 85 -26.09 15.33 -35.70
N SER A 86 -24.78 15.27 -35.89
CA SER A 86 -24.08 15.84 -37.06
C SER A 86 -24.31 15.02 -38.32
N GLY A 87 -24.32 15.68 -39.47
CA GLY A 87 -24.40 15.04 -40.79
C GLY A 87 -23.19 14.15 -41.13
N PHE A 88 -22.08 14.27 -40.39
CA PHE A 88 -20.88 13.42 -40.52
C PHE A 88 -20.28 13.11 -39.16
N PRO A 89 -20.85 12.17 -38.39
CA PRO A 89 -20.40 11.85 -37.04
C PRO A 89 -18.99 11.24 -36.98
N TYR A 90 -18.52 10.62 -38.05
CA TYR A 90 -17.17 9.97 -38.11
C TYR A 90 -16.02 10.97 -37.97
N GLY A 91 -16.26 12.29 -38.20
CA GLY A 91 -15.27 13.34 -37.94
C GLY A 91 -14.77 13.36 -36.51
N ASN A 92 -15.56 12.86 -35.55
CA ASN A 92 -15.18 12.76 -34.14
C ASN A 92 -14.03 11.77 -33.91
N LEU A 93 -13.83 10.75 -34.76
CA LEU A 93 -12.73 9.79 -34.63
C LEU A 93 -11.35 10.43 -34.76
N VAL A 94 -11.27 11.60 -35.41
CA VAL A 94 -10.02 12.36 -35.51
C VAL A 94 -10.01 13.54 -34.56
N SER A 95 -11.13 14.24 -34.41
CA SER A 95 -11.18 15.47 -33.65
C SER A 95 -11.05 15.26 -32.13
N GLU A 96 -11.70 14.24 -31.56
CA GLU A 96 -11.67 14.02 -30.10
C GLU A 96 -10.30 13.55 -29.59
N PRO A 97 -9.59 12.60 -30.26
CA PRO A 97 -8.23 12.28 -29.89
C PRO A 97 -7.29 13.47 -29.93
N LEU A 98 -7.46 14.37 -30.93
CA LEU A 98 -6.65 15.58 -31.03
C LEU A 98 -6.93 16.56 -29.86
N GLY A 99 -8.18 16.71 -29.47
CA GLY A 99 -8.57 17.49 -28.28
C GLY A 99 -7.97 16.93 -27.00
N ALA A 100 -8.06 15.61 -26.79
CA ALA A 100 -7.52 14.94 -25.62
C ALA A 100 -5.99 15.06 -25.52
N LEU A 101 -5.29 14.90 -26.65
CA LEU A 101 -3.83 15.10 -26.72
C LEU A 101 -3.45 16.56 -26.42
N THR A 102 -4.23 17.53 -26.93
CA THR A 102 -4.02 18.96 -26.64
C THR A 102 -4.17 19.24 -25.14
N CYS A 103 -5.20 18.68 -24.50
CA CYS A 103 -5.38 18.79 -23.07
C CYS A 103 -4.19 18.17 -22.29
N ALA A 104 -3.77 16.96 -22.65
CA ALA A 104 -2.62 16.30 -22.02
C ALA A 104 -1.31 17.08 -22.20
N PHE A 105 -1.11 17.69 -23.36
CA PHE A 105 0.04 18.58 -23.63
C PHE A 105 0.02 19.80 -22.71
N MET A 106 -1.14 20.44 -22.53
CA MET A 106 -1.29 21.57 -21.60
C MET A 106 -0.99 21.17 -20.16
N VAL A 107 -1.56 20.04 -19.71
CA VAL A 107 -1.35 19.53 -18.35
C VAL A 107 0.12 19.22 -18.08
N LYS A 108 0.82 18.66 -19.05
CA LYS A 108 2.22 18.24 -18.88
C LYS A 108 3.22 19.39 -18.92
N ASN A 109 2.97 20.40 -19.76
CA ASN A 109 3.97 21.46 -19.99
C ASN A 109 3.64 22.78 -19.28
N PHE A 110 2.41 22.98 -18.81
CA PHE A 110 1.94 24.23 -18.23
C PHE A 110 1.31 24.07 -16.84
N ALA A 111 1.72 23.05 -16.08
CA ALA A 111 1.22 22.76 -14.74
C ALA A 111 1.39 23.94 -13.75
N SER A 112 2.38 24.80 -13.93
CA SER A 112 2.70 25.95 -13.09
C SER A 112 1.82 27.20 -13.29
N LEU A 113 0.89 27.18 -14.26
CA LEU A 113 0.00 28.31 -14.55
C LEU A 113 -1.06 28.49 -13.45
N ARG A 114 -0.79 29.40 -12.50
CA ARG A 114 -1.66 29.72 -11.37
C ARG A 114 -1.97 31.23 -11.32
N LEU A 115 -3.20 31.55 -10.92
CA LEU A 115 -3.60 32.91 -10.56
C LEU A 115 -3.94 32.91 -9.06
N GLY A 116 -2.97 33.31 -8.22
CA GLY A 116 -3.10 33.19 -6.77
C GLY A 116 -3.22 31.74 -6.33
N ARG A 117 -4.30 31.38 -5.65
CA ARG A 117 -4.58 30.01 -5.13
C ARG A 117 -5.24 29.07 -6.15
N TYR A 118 -5.61 29.57 -7.33
CA TYR A 118 -6.38 28.79 -8.29
C TYR A 118 -5.52 28.44 -9.52
N SER A 119 -5.56 27.18 -9.93
CA SER A 119 -4.96 26.72 -11.18
C SER A 119 -5.78 27.22 -12.37
N LEU A 120 -5.14 27.90 -13.33
CA LEU A 120 -5.74 28.31 -14.59
C LEU A 120 -5.78 27.17 -15.62
N LEU A 121 -5.14 26.07 -15.32
CA LEU A 121 -4.97 24.94 -16.21
C LEU A 121 -6.31 24.34 -16.69
N PRO A 122 -7.33 24.09 -15.82
CA PRO A 122 -8.61 23.55 -16.28
C PRO A 122 -9.35 24.49 -17.25
N LEU A 123 -9.25 25.81 -17.05
CA LEU A 123 -9.85 26.80 -17.94
C LEU A 123 -9.20 26.79 -19.32
N LEU A 124 -7.85 26.87 -19.35
CA LEU A 124 -7.11 26.92 -20.60
C LEU A 124 -7.17 25.59 -21.36
N SER A 125 -7.08 24.47 -20.65
CA SER A 125 -7.17 23.15 -21.27
C SER A 125 -8.56 22.90 -21.87
N GLY A 126 -9.63 23.26 -21.17
CA GLY A 126 -11.00 23.16 -21.69
C GLY A 126 -11.23 24.02 -22.93
N PHE A 127 -10.72 25.25 -22.92
CA PHE A 127 -10.79 26.15 -24.06
C PHE A 127 -10.00 25.62 -25.27
N LEU A 128 -8.70 25.35 -25.08
CA LEU A 128 -7.81 24.95 -26.18
C LEU A 128 -8.14 23.56 -26.73
N ALA A 129 -8.47 22.59 -25.88
CA ALA A 129 -8.90 21.28 -26.34
C ALA A 129 -10.19 21.37 -27.20
N THR A 130 -11.14 22.21 -26.80
CA THR A 130 -12.35 22.41 -27.57
C THR A 130 -12.09 23.13 -28.90
N CYS A 131 -11.23 24.15 -28.91
CA CYS A 131 -10.86 24.85 -30.16
C CYS A 131 -10.12 23.88 -31.12
N MET A 132 -9.23 23.04 -30.63
CA MET A 132 -8.52 22.07 -31.47
C MET A 132 -9.43 20.95 -31.97
N SER A 133 -10.23 20.34 -31.09
CA SER A 133 -11.19 19.30 -31.48
C SER A 133 -12.24 19.87 -32.41
N GLY A 134 -12.93 20.96 -32.02
CA GLY A 134 -13.95 21.60 -32.83
C GLY A 134 -13.43 22.14 -34.16
N GLY A 135 -12.24 22.76 -34.16
CA GLY A 135 -11.58 23.24 -35.38
C GLY A 135 -11.27 22.12 -36.36
N ALA A 136 -10.72 20.99 -35.86
CA ALA A 136 -10.46 19.79 -36.65
C ALA A 136 -11.78 19.23 -37.23
N PHE A 137 -12.82 19.12 -36.40
CA PHE A 137 -14.12 18.61 -36.82
C PHE A 137 -14.74 19.44 -37.93
N VAL A 138 -14.85 20.77 -37.76
CA VAL A 138 -15.46 21.64 -38.79
C VAL A 138 -14.61 21.74 -40.06
N THR A 139 -13.28 21.54 -39.92
CA THR A 139 -12.40 21.47 -41.11
C THR A 139 -12.65 20.20 -41.89
N ILE A 140 -12.76 19.05 -41.26
CA ILE A 140 -13.14 17.79 -41.91
C ILE A 140 -14.52 17.93 -42.56
N LEU A 141 -15.47 18.48 -41.84
CA LEU A 141 -16.84 18.68 -42.35
C LEU A 141 -16.86 19.56 -43.59
N LYS A 142 -16.07 20.65 -43.63
CA LYS A 142 -15.91 21.51 -44.79
C LYS A 142 -15.47 20.72 -46.03
N PHE A 143 -14.46 19.90 -45.91
CA PHE A 143 -13.93 19.10 -47.03
C PHE A 143 -14.90 18.01 -47.46
N VAL A 144 -15.50 17.27 -46.52
CA VAL A 144 -16.41 16.17 -46.81
C VAL A 144 -17.72 16.66 -47.45
N MET A 145 -18.27 17.75 -46.92
CA MET A 145 -19.55 18.31 -47.42
C MET A 145 -19.38 19.42 -48.48
N ASN A 146 -18.13 19.71 -48.87
CA ASN A 146 -17.77 20.73 -49.84
C ASN A 146 -18.40 22.11 -49.52
N LEU A 147 -18.33 22.54 -48.26
CA LEU A 147 -18.97 23.77 -47.79
C LEU A 147 -18.24 25.02 -48.30
N PRO A 148 -18.99 26.14 -48.61
CA PRO A 148 -18.41 27.40 -49.00
C PRO A 148 -17.45 27.95 -47.96
N LEU A 149 -16.34 28.57 -48.40
CA LEU A 149 -15.31 29.12 -47.52
C LEU A 149 -15.88 30.20 -46.57
N GLU A 150 -16.83 30.96 -47.02
CA GLU A 150 -17.48 32.00 -46.19
C GLU A 150 -18.25 31.40 -45.02
N VAL A 151 -18.97 30.30 -45.23
CA VAL A 151 -19.69 29.59 -44.16
C VAL A 151 -18.71 29.03 -43.14
N TYR A 152 -17.58 28.47 -43.59
CA TYR A 152 -16.53 27.97 -42.74
C TYR A 152 -15.91 29.09 -41.89
N LEU A 153 -15.44 30.18 -42.52
CA LEU A 153 -14.69 31.26 -41.84
C LEU A 153 -15.59 32.15 -40.97
N LYS A 154 -16.79 32.53 -41.50
CA LYS A 154 -17.67 33.49 -40.82
C LYS A 154 -18.72 32.84 -39.92
N GLY A 155 -19.02 31.54 -40.11
CA GLY A 155 -20.02 30.80 -39.34
C GLY A 155 -19.42 29.78 -38.40
N MET A 156 -18.71 28.79 -38.94
CA MET A 156 -18.31 27.62 -38.16
C MET A 156 -17.14 27.88 -37.20
N LEU A 157 -16.09 28.57 -37.64
CA LEU A 157 -14.94 28.86 -36.79
C LEU A 157 -15.26 29.79 -35.60
N PRO A 158 -16.03 30.87 -35.75
CA PRO A 158 -16.45 31.67 -34.61
C PRO A 158 -17.31 30.88 -33.62
N LEU A 159 -18.18 29.99 -34.14
CA LEU A 159 -18.99 29.12 -33.27
C LEU A 159 -18.14 28.18 -32.45
N VAL A 160 -17.06 27.58 -33.02
CA VAL A 160 -16.11 26.78 -32.30
C VAL A 160 -15.43 27.59 -31.18
N ALA A 161 -15.05 28.84 -31.43
CA ALA A 161 -14.45 29.70 -30.42
C ALA A 161 -15.42 30.00 -29.26
N ILE A 162 -16.72 30.26 -29.58
CA ILE A 162 -17.75 30.46 -28.55
C ILE A 162 -17.94 29.21 -27.70
N ILE A 163 -18.03 28.03 -28.32
CA ILE A 163 -18.15 26.76 -27.61
C ILE A 163 -16.89 26.52 -26.78
N GLY A 164 -15.70 26.86 -27.29
CA GLY A 164 -14.45 26.81 -26.58
C GLY A 164 -14.45 27.66 -25.31
N LEU A 165 -14.95 28.91 -25.40
CA LEU A 165 -15.10 29.80 -24.25
C LEU A 165 -16.06 29.21 -23.19
N LEU A 166 -17.18 28.64 -23.62
CA LEU A 166 -18.16 27.98 -22.78
C LEU A 166 -17.50 26.78 -22.03
N ASN A 167 -16.83 25.91 -22.75
CA ASN A 167 -16.13 24.75 -22.15
C ASN A 167 -14.95 25.19 -21.27
N GLY A 168 -14.28 26.30 -21.58
CA GLY A 168 -13.28 26.93 -20.75
C GLY A 168 -13.82 27.30 -19.34
N VAL A 169 -15.10 27.68 -19.26
CA VAL A 169 -15.80 27.99 -18.00
C VAL A 169 -16.36 26.72 -17.33
N ILE A 170 -16.93 25.81 -18.11
CA ILE A 170 -17.54 24.58 -17.60
C ILE A 170 -16.48 23.66 -16.99
N THR A 171 -15.32 23.54 -17.63
CA THR A 171 -14.26 22.63 -17.18
C THR A 171 -13.78 22.92 -15.74
N PRO A 172 -13.42 24.16 -15.35
CA PRO A 172 -13.07 24.45 -13.95
C PRO A 172 -14.26 24.30 -12.99
N LEU A 173 -15.48 24.61 -13.43
CA LEU A 173 -16.69 24.44 -12.61
C LEU A 173 -16.91 22.95 -12.23
N MET A 174 -16.57 22.03 -13.10
CA MET A 174 -16.59 20.59 -12.82
C MET A 174 -15.32 20.11 -12.12
N TYR A 175 -14.17 20.70 -12.46
CA TYR A 175 -12.87 20.29 -11.93
C TYR A 175 -12.77 20.50 -10.41
N PHE A 176 -13.09 21.69 -9.90
CA PHE A 176 -12.90 22.01 -8.48
C PHE A 176 -13.72 21.12 -7.54
N PRO A 177 -15.03 20.85 -7.76
CA PRO A 177 -15.77 19.91 -6.94
C PRO A 177 -15.26 18.48 -7.06
N ALA A 178 -14.93 18.02 -8.27
CA ALA A 178 -14.40 16.68 -8.51
C ALA A 178 -13.02 16.50 -7.83
N HIS A 179 -12.15 17.51 -7.95
CA HIS A 179 -10.84 17.52 -7.26
C HIS A 179 -11.02 17.42 -5.74
N ARG A 180 -11.91 18.24 -5.17
CA ARG A 180 -12.18 18.22 -3.72
C ARG A 180 -12.73 16.87 -3.25
N LEU A 181 -13.65 16.28 -4.00
CA LEU A 181 -14.25 14.99 -3.67
C LEU A 181 -13.22 13.86 -3.76
N LEU A 182 -12.41 13.83 -4.81
CA LEU A 182 -11.44 12.77 -5.07
C LEU A 182 -10.19 12.91 -4.19
N SER A 183 -9.77 14.15 -3.85
CA SER A 183 -8.68 14.39 -2.91
C SER A 183 -9.06 14.01 -1.48
N SER A 184 -10.30 14.28 -1.03
CA SER A 184 -10.77 13.89 0.30
C SER A 184 -10.85 12.37 0.49
N ARG A 185 -10.89 11.60 -0.60
CA ARG A 185 -10.92 10.14 -0.60
C ARG A 185 -9.58 9.50 -1.01
N GLY A 186 -8.49 10.27 -1.11
CA GLY A 186 -7.17 9.77 -1.46
C GLY A 186 -7.00 9.31 -2.92
N PHE A 187 -7.96 9.64 -3.81
CA PHE A 187 -7.84 9.33 -5.23
C PHE A 187 -6.96 10.31 -6.00
N ILE A 188 -6.71 11.52 -5.47
CA ILE A 188 -5.88 12.57 -6.09
C ILE A 188 -5.15 13.31 -4.98
N ASP A 189 -3.93 13.76 -5.24
CA ASP A 189 -3.15 14.56 -4.31
C ASP A 189 -3.84 15.89 -4.01
N SER A 190 -3.90 16.27 -2.75
CA SER A 190 -4.60 17.48 -2.29
C SER A 190 -3.87 18.79 -2.59
N GLN A 191 -2.62 18.71 -3.04
CA GLN A 191 -1.82 19.86 -3.47
C GLN A 191 -1.02 19.51 -4.73
N ASP A 192 -0.93 20.48 -5.66
CA ASP A 192 0.04 20.48 -6.75
C ASP A 192 1.43 20.83 -6.17
N GLU A 193 1.98 19.99 -5.32
CA GLU A 193 3.38 20.11 -4.93
C GLU A 193 4.20 19.35 -5.95
N GLU A 194 5.14 20.08 -6.53
CA GLU A 194 6.18 19.54 -7.39
C GLU A 194 6.78 18.32 -6.72
N GLU A 195 6.82 17.21 -7.45
CA GLU A 195 7.72 16.10 -7.13
C GLU A 195 9.15 16.70 -7.07
N HIS A 196 9.55 17.15 -5.90
CA HIS A 196 10.94 17.05 -5.53
C HIS A 196 11.21 15.56 -5.27
N ILE A 197 11.27 14.80 -6.35
CA ILE A 197 12.19 13.68 -6.40
C ILE A 197 13.55 14.36 -6.30
N SER A 198 14.01 14.58 -5.07
CA SER A 198 15.43 14.80 -4.86
C SER A 198 16.10 13.57 -5.45
N ASP A 199 16.95 13.82 -6.43
CA ASP A 199 17.76 12.80 -7.10
C ASP A 199 18.55 12.06 -6.02
N HIS A 200 18.06 10.85 -5.67
CA HIS A 200 18.61 10.00 -4.60
C HIS A 200 19.81 9.18 -5.08
N SER A 201 20.53 9.66 -6.11
CA SER A 201 21.71 9.00 -6.64
C SER A 201 22.93 9.01 -5.70
N ASP A 202 22.88 9.74 -4.57
CA ASP A 202 24.03 9.94 -3.68
C ASP A 202 23.90 9.30 -2.28
N TYR A 203 22.92 8.44 -2.04
CA TYR A 203 22.96 7.62 -0.82
C TYR A 203 23.89 6.43 -1.05
N GLU A 204 25.15 6.60 -0.70
CA GLU A 204 26.07 5.49 -0.54
C GLU A 204 25.43 4.45 0.37
N LEU A 205 25.31 3.24 -0.14
CA LEU A 205 24.95 2.05 0.63
C LEU A 205 25.87 2.00 1.86
N ILE A 206 25.32 2.27 3.03
CA ILE A 206 26.05 2.06 4.28
C ILE A 206 26.43 0.57 4.33
N PRO A 207 27.70 0.23 4.58
CA PRO A 207 28.16 -1.13 4.52
C PRO A 207 27.37 -2.00 5.52
N ALA A 208 26.95 -3.14 5.04
CA ALA A 208 26.18 -4.16 5.72
C ALA A 208 26.55 -4.26 7.20
N SER A 209 25.64 -3.85 8.07
CA SER A 209 25.54 -4.52 9.36
C SER A 209 25.11 -5.97 9.07
N ASP A 210 25.59 -6.94 9.83
CA ASP A 210 25.20 -8.37 9.73
C ASP A 210 23.69 -8.58 10.01
N ALA A 211 22.94 -7.50 10.18
CA ALA A 211 21.51 -7.47 10.46
C ALA A 211 20.68 -7.72 9.19
N LEU A 212 19.70 -8.61 9.29
CA LEU A 212 18.73 -8.85 8.23
C LEU A 212 17.73 -7.70 8.09
N ILE A 213 17.33 -7.08 9.21
CA ILE A 213 16.54 -5.84 9.25
C ILE A 213 17.30 -4.83 10.10
N SER A 214 17.43 -3.59 9.60
CA SER A 214 17.95 -2.46 10.36
C SER A 214 16.99 -1.28 10.25
N MET A 215 16.63 -0.71 11.38
CA MET A 215 15.86 0.53 11.49
C MET A 215 16.73 1.58 12.15
N GLU A 216 16.87 2.72 11.51
CA GLU A 216 17.72 3.82 11.95
C GLU A 216 16.90 5.10 12.08
N HIS A 217 16.71 5.55 13.32
CA HIS A 217 15.96 6.77 13.66
C HIS A 217 14.55 6.82 13.01
N LEU A 218 13.89 5.66 12.91
CA LEU A 218 12.61 5.55 12.23
C LEU A 218 11.52 6.29 13.00
N SER A 219 10.95 7.31 12.37
CA SER A 219 9.71 7.94 12.81
C SER A 219 8.70 7.91 11.67
N TYR A 220 7.45 7.58 11.99
CA TYR A 220 6.41 7.47 10.99
C TYR A 220 5.09 8.05 11.46
N THR A 221 4.45 8.83 10.58
CA THR A 221 3.14 9.46 10.82
C THR A 221 2.19 9.12 9.68
N TYR A 222 1.06 8.49 10.00
CA TYR A 222 0.00 8.20 9.01
C TYR A 222 -0.61 9.47 8.45
N ASN A 223 -1.06 9.43 7.19
CA ASN A 223 -1.77 10.53 6.54
C ASN A 223 -2.94 11.05 7.41
N GLY A 224 -3.02 12.35 7.59
CA GLY A 224 -4.07 13.00 8.39
C GLY A 224 -3.91 12.92 9.90
N LYS A 225 -2.88 12.23 10.41
CA LYS A 225 -2.53 12.24 11.84
C LYS A 225 -1.49 13.32 12.12
N LYS A 226 -1.53 13.89 13.35
CA LYS A 226 -0.59 14.94 13.81
C LYS A 226 0.58 14.40 14.62
N LYS A 227 0.44 13.20 15.16
CA LYS A 227 1.46 12.58 16.03
C LYS A 227 2.04 11.37 15.35
N PRO A 228 3.35 11.14 15.46
CA PRO A 228 3.98 9.93 14.97
C PRO A 228 3.44 8.70 15.70
N VAL A 229 3.28 7.59 14.97
CA VAL A 229 2.94 6.28 15.53
C VAL A 229 4.22 5.50 15.86
N LEU A 230 5.31 5.78 15.14
CA LEU A 230 6.67 5.35 15.47
C LEU A 230 7.50 6.62 15.66
N ASP A 231 8.30 6.70 16.72
CA ASP A 231 9.04 7.90 17.12
C ASP A 231 10.46 7.52 17.53
N ASP A 232 11.41 7.79 16.66
CA ASP A 232 12.85 7.55 16.83
C ASP A 232 13.19 6.08 17.16
N VAL A 233 12.60 5.14 16.41
CA VAL A 233 12.84 3.71 16.59
C VAL A 233 14.17 3.32 15.98
N ASN A 234 15.03 2.70 16.80
CA ASN A 234 16.28 2.06 16.40
C ASN A 234 16.19 0.59 16.76
N LEU A 235 16.31 -0.30 15.75
CA LEU A 235 16.18 -1.75 15.93
C LEU A 235 17.00 -2.48 14.89
N GLN A 236 17.72 -3.53 15.31
CA GLN A 236 18.42 -4.44 14.42
C GLN A 236 17.93 -5.86 14.67
N VAL A 237 17.63 -6.62 13.62
CA VAL A 237 17.25 -8.02 13.70
C VAL A 237 18.30 -8.86 12.98
N HIS A 238 18.84 -9.84 13.69
CA HIS A 238 19.92 -10.70 13.17
C HIS A 238 19.37 -12.05 12.72
N LYS A 239 20.15 -12.72 11.88
CA LYS A 239 19.81 -14.06 11.41
C LYS A 239 19.65 -15.05 12.57
N GLY A 240 18.53 -15.76 12.56
CA GLY A 240 18.22 -16.77 13.58
C GLY A 240 17.63 -16.20 14.88
N ASP A 241 17.44 -14.88 15.00
CA ASP A 241 16.70 -14.30 16.13
C ASP A 241 15.28 -14.91 16.20
N PHE A 242 14.84 -15.19 17.44
CA PHE A 242 13.43 -15.36 17.76
C PHE A 242 13.02 -14.18 18.65
N LEU A 243 12.59 -13.11 18.00
CA LEU A 243 12.28 -11.83 18.61
C LEU A 243 10.80 -11.73 18.95
N VAL A 244 10.48 -11.38 20.20
CA VAL A 244 9.14 -11.02 20.63
C VAL A 244 9.05 -9.50 20.80
N VAL A 245 8.05 -8.90 20.15
CA VAL A 245 7.71 -7.48 20.30
C VAL A 245 6.44 -7.38 21.12
N THR A 246 6.47 -6.67 22.24
CA THR A 246 5.32 -6.49 23.13
C THR A 246 5.14 -5.03 23.53
N GLY A 247 4.01 -4.70 24.14
CA GLY A 247 3.66 -3.37 24.58
C GLY A 247 2.16 -3.16 24.61
N GLU A 248 1.70 -2.05 25.16
CA GLU A 248 0.28 -1.70 25.23
C GLU A 248 -0.37 -1.61 23.84
N SER A 249 -1.70 -1.74 23.79
CA SER A 249 -2.44 -1.51 22.55
C SER A 249 -2.22 -0.07 22.07
N GLY A 250 -1.95 0.10 20.76
CA GLY A 250 -1.63 1.41 20.19
C GLY A 250 -0.20 1.89 20.44
N SER A 251 0.71 1.07 20.95
CA SER A 251 2.13 1.42 21.12
C SER A 251 2.94 1.46 19.81
N GLY A 252 2.36 1.03 18.66
CA GLY A 252 2.99 1.08 17.36
C GLY A 252 3.51 -0.26 16.82
N LYS A 253 3.25 -1.39 17.50
CA LYS A 253 3.76 -2.73 17.13
C LYS A 253 3.40 -3.17 15.70
N SER A 254 2.12 -3.11 15.35
CA SER A 254 1.67 -3.46 13.98
C SER A 254 2.26 -2.51 12.94
N SER A 255 2.43 -1.21 13.28
CA SER A 255 3.11 -0.27 12.39
C SER A 255 4.60 -0.61 12.21
N LEU A 256 5.25 -1.13 13.26
CA LEU A 256 6.61 -1.63 13.18
C LEU A 256 6.70 -2.84 12.22
N CYS A 257 5.77 -3.80 12.34
CA CYS A 257 5.63 -4.93 11.44
C CYS A 257 5.44 -4.48 9.97
N MET A 258 4.52 -3.54 9.76
CA MET A 258 4.25 -2.98 8.42
C MET A 258 5.47 -2.25 7.83
N ALA A 259 6.33 -1.66 8.66
CA ALA A 259 7.56 -1.03 8.20
C ALA A 259 8.60 -2.09 7.77
N MET A 260 8.66 -3.25 8.43
CA MET A 260 9.52 -4.37 8.06
C MET A 260 9.13 -5.01 6.72
N SER A 261 7.83 -5.13 6.46
CA SER A 261 7.31 -5.70 5.21
C SER A 261 7.25 -4.71 4.05
N GLY A 262 7.50 -3.43 4.30
CA GLY A 262 7.39 -2.36 3.30
C GLY A 262 5.95 -1.89 3.02
N ALA A 263 4.94 -2.43 3.72
CA ALA A 263 3.58 -1.90 3.65
C ALA A 263 3.53 -0.42 4.04
N ILE A 264 4.38 -0.02 4.98
CA ILE A 264 4.77 1.36 5.25
C ILE A 264 6.15 1.58 4.61
N PRO A 265 6.32 2.61 3.76
CA PRO A 265 5.35 3.65 3.39
C PRO A 265 4.53 3.32 2.12
N HIS A 266 4.82 2.24 1.41
CA HIS A 266 4.33 2.02 0.03
C HIS A 266 2.81 1.87 -0.08
N TYR A 267 2.19 1.15 0.85
CA TYR A 267 0.74 0.91 0.82
C TYR A 267 -0.04 1.99 1.59
N PHE A 268 0.43 2.36 2.78
CA PHE A 268 -0.31 3.30 3.65
C PHE A 268 0.02 4.78 3.40
N GLY A 269 1.12 5.09 2.68
CA GLY A 269 1.61 6.46 2.54
C GLY A 269 1.98 7.07 3.88
N GLY A 270 2.08 8.39 3.96
CA GLY A 270 2.40 9.10 5.21
C GLY A 270 3.77 9.75 5.18
N VAL A 271 4.18 10.29 6.33
CA VAL A 271 5.48 10.95 6.50
C VAL A 271 6.42 10.00 7.24
N MET A 272 7.54 9.67 6.62
CA MET A 272 8.58 8.81 7.17
C MET A 272 9.88 9.61 7.32
N LYS A 273 10.52 9.49 8.49
CA LYS A 273 11.88 9.97 8.79
C LYS A 273 12.74 8.79 9.19
N GLY A 274 14.03 8.91 8.96
CA GLY A 274 14.94 7.79 9.19
C GLY A 274 14.84 6.74 8.08
N MET A 275 15.43 5.56 8.30
CA MET A 275 15.54 4.53 7.28
C MET A 275 15.20 3.15 7.83
N VAL A 276 14.65 2.32 6.96
CA VAL A 276 14.47 0.88 7.19
C VAL A 276 15.19 0.14 6.07
N TYR A 277 16.03 -0.79 6.44
CA TYR A 277 16.75 -1.66 5.52
C TYR A 277 16.33 -3.11 5.73
N VAL A 278 16.12 -3.83 4.65
CA VAL A 278 15.93 -5.28 4.62
C VAL A 278 17.04 -5.86 3.75
N LYS A 279 17.90 -6.70 4.35
CA LYS A 279 19.08 -7.26 3.69
C LYS A 279 19.96 -6.19 3.02
N GLY A 280 20.16 -5.07 3.71
CA GLY A 280 20.96 -3.93 3.24
C GLY A 280 20.31 -3.06 2.15
N LYS A 281 19.07 -3.37 1.71
CA LYS A 281 18.32 -2.57 0.75
C LYS A 281 17.33 -1.68 1.49
N ALA A 282 17.32 -0.39 1.17
CA ALA A 282 16.35 0.54 1.73
C ALA A 282 14.92 0.17 1.29
N VAL A 283 14.01 0.05 2.25
CA VAL A 283 12.59 -0.24 2.00
C VAL A 283 11.97 0.79 1.07
N THR A 284 12.30 2.06 1.24
CA THR A 284 11.80 3.18 0.42
C THR A 284 12.20 3.10 -1.06
N GLN A 285 13.29 2.37 -1.38
CA GLN A 285 13.79 2.18 -2.75
C GLN A 285 13.45 0.81 -3.35
N SER A 286 12.83 -0.07 -2.55
CA SER A 286 12.46 -1.43 -2.94
C SER A 286 10.97 -1.49 -3.27
N THR A 287 10.55 -2.43 -4.12
CA THR A 287 9.11 -2.72 -4.28
C THR A 287 8.63 -3.69 -3.21
N ILE A 288 7.32 -3.67 -2.90
CA ILE A 288 6.72 -4.67 -1.98
C ILE A 288 6.98 -6.10 -2.50
N ALA A 289 6.92 -6.32 -3.82
CA ALA A 289 7.18 -7.60 -4.44
C ALA A 289 8.64 -8.08 -4.24
N ASP A 290 9.62 -7.16 -4.18
CA ASP A 290 11.00 -7.52 -3.88
C ASP A 290 11.20 -7.80 -2.40
N LEU A 291 10.54 -7.05 -1.52
CA LEU A 291 10.60 -7.23 -0.07
C LEU A 291 9.93 -8.54 0.36
N SER A 292 8.80 -8.93 -0.26
CA SER A 292 8.08 -10.17 0.05
C SER A 292 8.88 -11.44 -0.22
N LYS A 293 9.93 -11.38 -1.05
CA LYS A 293 10.89 -12.48 -1.23
C LYS A 293 11.77 -12.73 -0.01
N HIS A 294 11.88 -11.75 0.90
CA HIS A 294 12.74 -11.80 2.07
C HIS A 294 11.96 -11.81 3.37
N VAL A 295 10.81 -11.13 3.40
CA VAL A 295 9.97 -10.97 4.59
C VAL A 295 8.58 -11.51 4.30
N GLY A 296 8.24 -12.64 4.91
CA GLY A 296 6.90 -13.18 4.94
C GLY A 296 6.14 -12.63 6.14
N THR A 297 4.91 -12.17 5.94
CA THR A 297 4.13 -11.51 6.99
C THR A 297 2.75 -12.14 7.12
N MET A 298 2.37 -12.50 8.35
CA MET A 298 1.01 -12.82 8.74
C MET A 298 0.47 -11.69 9.62
N LEU A 299 -0.65 -11.09 9.20
CA LEU A 299 -1.32 -10.01 9.93
C LEU A 299 -2.29 -10.57 10.98
N ASP A 300 -2.73 -9.70 11.91
CA ASP A 300 -3.71 -10.00 12.96
C ASP A 300 -5.03 -10.55 12.39
N ASP A 301 -5.51 -9.96 11.30
CA ASP A 301 -6.66 -10.48 10.54
C ASP A 301 -6.18 -11.39 9.40
N TYR A 302 -5.74 -12.60 9.75
CA TYR A 302 -5.23 -13.57 8.80
C TYR A 302 -6.30 -14.06 7.79
N ASP A 303 -7.59 -14.09 8.18
CA ASP A 303 -8.66 -14.48 7.28
C ASP A 303 -8.79 -13.51 6.08
N SER A 304 -8.48 -12.23 6.26
CA SER A 304 -8.48 -11.24 5.18
C SER A 304 -7.36 -11.43 4.15
N GLN A 305 -6.34 -12.23 4.48
CA GLN A 305 -5.25 -12.56 3.57
C GLN A 305 -5.60 -13.70 2.61
N LEU A 306 -6.62 -14.49 2.92
CA LEU A 306 -7.07 -15.62 2.10
C LEU A 306 -7.96 -15.12 0.95
N VAL A 307 -7.55 -15.40 -0.29
CA VAL A 307 -8.21 -14.88 -1.51
C VAL A 307 -8.69 -15.97 -2.47
N ALA A 308 -8.14 -17.19 -2.40
CA ALA A 308 -8.49 -18.29 -3.29
C ALA A 308 -9.72 -19.10 -2.81
N MET A 309 -10.10 -20.10 -3.56
CA MET A 309 -11.23 -20.98 -3.22
C MET A 309 -10.79 -22.28 -2.56
N THR A 310 -9.61 -22.78 -2.90
CA THR A 310 -9.05 -24.04 -2.40
C THR A 310 -7.70 -23.82 -1.75
N VAL A 311 -7.27 -24.79 -0.94
CA VAL A 311 -5.97 -24.77 -0.22
C VAL A 311 -4.80 -24.69 -1.18
N GLU A 312 -4.82 -25.51 -2.25
CA GLU A 312 -3.77 -25.49 -3.26
C GLU A 312 -3.68 -24.15 -3.99
N GLU A 313 -4.83 -23.61 -4.43
CA GLU A 313 -4.89 -22.31 -5.12
C GLU A 313 -4.37 -21.17 -4.27
N GLU A 314 -4.63 -21.18 -2.95
CA GLU A 314 -4.16 -20.15 -2.03
C GLU A 314 -2.63 -20.10 -1.96
N ILE A 315 -1.98 -21.26 -1.86
CA ILE A 315 -0.52 -21.32 -1.83
C ILE A 315 0.07 -21.00 -3.20
N ALA A 316 -0.53 -21.55 -4.27
CA ALA A 316 -0.09 -21.32 -5.64
C ALA A 316 -0.17 -19.86 -6.06
N PHE A 317 -1.17 -19.12 -5.56
CA PHE A 317 -1.39 -17.71 -5.90
C PHE A 317 -0.15 -16.81 -5.67
N SER A 318 0.53 -17.00 -4.56
CA SER A 318 1.76 -16.24 -4.24
C SER A 318 2.90 -16.58 -5.20
N LEU A 319 3.04 -17.85 -5.57
CA LEU A 319 4.09 -18.37 -6.44
C LEU A 319 3.85 -17.99 -7.91
N GLU A 320 2.59 -18.00 -8.35
CA GLU A 320 2.20 -17.51 -9.68
C GLU A 320 2.52 -16.02 -9.85
N ASN A 321 2.25 -15.22 -8.81
CA ASN A 321 2.61 -13.80 -8.81
C ASN A 321 4.14 -13.56 -8.88
N MET A 322 4.94 -14.53 -8.43
CA MET A 322 6.40 -14.52 -8.58
C MET A 322 6.87 -15.00 -9.96
N GLY A 323 5.96 -15.50 -10.80
CA GLY A 323 6.24 -15.99 -12.16
C GLY A 323 6.89 -17.37 -12.20
N MET A 324 6.68 -18.20 -11.17
CA MET A 324 7.19 -19.58 -11.13
C MET A 324 6.48 -20.48 -12.12
N GLY A 325 7.17 -21.53 -12.60
CA GLY A 325 6.59 -22.53 -13.49
C GLY A 325 5.66 -23.51 -12.77
N ALA A 326 4.69 -24.09 -13.48
CA ALA A 326 3.66 -24.96 -12.88
C ALA A 326 4.26 -26.17 -12.14
N GLU A 327 5.33 -26.77 -12.63
CA GLU A 327 6.01 -27.91 -11.98
C GLU A 327 6.69 -27.47 -10.67
N GLU A 328 7.34 -26.30 -10.66
CA GLU A 328 7.98 -25.72 -9.46
C GLU A 328 6.92 -25.35 -8.41
N ILE A 329 5.77 -24.80 -8.84
CA ILE A 329 4.65 -24.49 -7.96
C ILE A 329 4.12 -25.75 -7.29
N ALA A 330 3.91 -26.83 -8.05
CA ALA A 330 3.39 -28.08 -7.48
C ALA A 330 4.28 -28.63 -6.36
N VAL A 331 5.60 -28.61 -6.56
CA VAL A 331 6.57 -29.04 -5.55
C VAL A 331 6.54 -28.12 -4.31
N ALA A 332 6.56 -26.81 -4.53
CA ALA A 332 6.55 -25.84 -3.41
C ALA A 332 5.25 -25.89 -2.58
N VAL A 333 4.10 -26.16 -3.25
CA VAL A 333 2.82 -26.38 -2.58
C VAL A 333 2.86 -27.62 -1.68
N ASP A 334 3.38 -28.75 -2.19
CA ASP A 334 3.49 -29.99 -1.42
C ASP A 334 4.40 -29.80 -0.20
N GLU A 335 5.57 -29.20 -0.37
CA GLU A 335 6.51 -28.91 0.74
C GLU A 335 5.90 -27.96 1.78
N ALA A 336 5.17 -26.92 1.34
CA ALA A 336 4.54 -26.00 2.27
C ALA A 336 3.43 -26.65 3.07
N LEU A 337 2.60 -27.48 2.43
CA LEU A 337 1.52 -28.23 3.09
C LEU A 337 2.05 -29.25 4.09
N GLU A 338 3.12 -29.95 3.76
CA GLU A 338 3.79 -30.88 4.69
C GLU A 338 4.29 -30.18 5.94
N LYS A 339 4.98 -29.03 5.77
CA LYS A 339 5.54 -28.23 6.89
C LYS A 339 4.48 -27.78 7.89
N VAL A 340 3.26 -27.49 7.44
CA VAL A 340 2.18 -27.01 8.32
C VAL A 340 1.16 -28.12 8.69
N GLY A 341 1.38 -29.36 8.26
CA GLY A 341 0.49 -30.51 8.56
C GLY A 341 -0.87 -30.42 7.86
N LEU A 342 -0.93 -29.86 6.64
CA LEU A 342 -2.15 -29.74 5.85
C LEU A 342 -2.15 -30.54 4.54
N ALA A 343 -1.23 -31.49 4.36
CA ALA A 343 -1.10 -32.26 3.14
C ALA A 343 -2.42 -32.97 2.68
N GLU A 344 -3.18 -33.52 3.63
CA GLU A 344 -4.45 -34.18 3.35
C GLU A 344 -5.59 -33.22 2.94
N PHE A 345 -5.38 -31.89 3.06
CA PHE A 345 -6.38 -30.86 2.82
C PHE A 345 -6.19 -30.14 1.47
N ARG A 346 -5.23 -30.55 0.66
CA ARG A 346 -4.81 -29.89 -0.58
C ARG A 346 -5.97 -29.40 -1.47
N GLU A 347 -6.96 -30.27 -1.74
CA GLU A 347 -8.08 -29.98 -2.64
C GLU A 347 -9.30 -29.39 -1.90
N ARG A 348 -9.23 -29.23 -0.56
CA ARG A 348 -10.35 -28.70 0.22
C ARG A 348 -10.62 -27.23 -0.06
N ARG A 349 -11.87 -26.86 0.08
CA ARG A 349 -12.27 -25.44 0.06
C ARG A 349 -11.87 -24.77 1.38
N LEU A 350 -11.50 -23.49 1.29
CA LEU A 350 -11.14 -22.70 2.47
C LEU A 350 -12.30 -22.60 3.47
N SER A 351 -13.56 -22.55 2.98
CA SER A 351 -14.77 -22.52 3.82
C SER A 351 -14.94 -23.75 4.73
N ASP A 352 -14.31 -24.86 4.37
CA ASP A 352 -14.46 -26.15 5.07
C ASP A 352 -13.34 -26.38 6.10
N LEU A 353 -12.43 -25.40 6.22
CA LEU A 353 -11.34 -25.42 7.17
C LEU A 353 -11.74 -24.80 8.52
N SER A 354 -11.23 -25.36 9.62
CA SER A 354 -11.30 -24.73 10.93
C SER A 354 -10.44 -23.44 10.98
N GLY A 355 -10.67 -22.59 11.99
CA GLY A 355 -9.85 -21.37 12.18
C GLY A 355 -8.35 -21.66 12.26
N GLY A 356 -7.94 -22.65 13.04
CA GLY A 356 -6.53 -23.06 13.13
C GLY A 356 -5.96 -23.62 11.82
N GLN A 357 -6.79 -24.34 11.03
CA GLN A 357 -6.38 -24.81 9.70
C GLN A 357 -6.21 -23.67 8.71
N ARG A 358 -7.10 -22.67 8.71
CA ARG A 358 -6.96 -21.46 7.89
C ARG A 358 -5.70 -20.68 8.26
N GLN A 359 -5.42 -20.54 9.55
CA GLN A 359 -4.20 -19.90 10.01
C GLN A 359 -2.94 -20.64 9.52
N ARG A 360 -2.90 -21.96 9.65
CA ARG A 360 -1.78 -22.78 9.12
C ARG A 360 -1.68 -22.64 7.60
N LEU A 361 -2.79 -22.47 6.89
CA LEU A 361 -2.78 -22.24 5.45
C LEU A 361 -2.14 -20.90 5.09
N VAL A 362 -2.43 -19.82 5.83
CA VAL A 362 -1.75 -18.54 5.64
C VAL A 362 -0.24 -18.69 5.85
N ILE A 363 0.18 -19.42 6.88
CA ILE A 363 1.60 -19.73 7.11
C ILE A 363 2.18 -20.51 5.93
N ALA A 364 1.47 -21.52 5.41
CA ALA A 364 1.91 -22.28 4.25
C ALA A 364 2.11 -21.41 3.01
N GLY A 365 1.16 -20.50 2.73
CA GLY A 365 1.26 -19.53 1.63
C GLY A 365 2.47 -18.59 1.77
N VAL A 366 2.77 -18.18 3.01
CA VAL A 366 3.97 -17.39 3.29
C VAL A 366 5.23 -18.24 3.14
N LEU A 367 5.28 -19.46 3.67
CA LEU A 367 6.44 -20.35 3.61
C LEU A 367 6.78 -20.82 2.20
N ALA A 368 5.76 -20.96 1.33
CA ALA A 368 5.96 -21.38 -0.05
C ALA A 368 6.89 -20.45 -0.84
N THR A 369 6.92 -19.16 -0.50
CA THR A 369 7.85 -18.19 -1.08
C THR A 369 9.26 -18.27 -0.49
N ASN A 370 9.48 -19.13 0.50
CA ASN A 370 10.74 -19.37 1.20
C ASN A 370 11.44 -18.09 1.71
N PRO A 371 10.75 -17.21 2.45
CA PRO A 371 11.34 -15.99 2.98
C PRO A 371 12.30 -16.31 4.13
N GLU A 372 13.36 -15.51 4.27
CA GLU A 372 14.36 -15.69 5.34
C GLU A 372 13.85 -15.18 6.71
N ILE A 373 12.89 -14.25 6.68
CA ILE A 373 12.32 -13.58 7.85
C ILE A 373 10.80 -13.81 7.85
N LEU A 374 10.28 -14.22 9.00
CA LEU A 374 8.84 -14.41 9.23
C LEU A 374 8.38 -13.44 10.31
N VAL A 375 7.34 -12.66 10.01
CA VAL A 375 6.75 -11.66 10.91
C VAL A 375 5.30 -12.03 11.17
N PHE A 376 4.94 -12.24 12.43
CA PHE A 376 3.61 -12.63 12.87
C PHE A 376 3.02 -11.53 13.77
N ASP A 377 1.90 -10.94 13.37
CA ASP A 377 1.20 -9.91 14.16
C ASP A 377 0.01 -10.54 14.87
N GLU A 378 0.10 -10.67 16.20
CA GLU A 378 -0.89 -11.28 17.10
C GLU A 378 -1.42 -12.66 16.64
N PRO A 379 -0.53 -13.59 16.28
CA PRO A 379 -0.92 -14.83 15.61
C PRO A 379 -1.81 -15.74 16.45
N THR A 380 -1.82 -15.60 17.78
CA THR A 380 -2.56 -16.50 18.65
C THR A 380 -3.87 -15.92 19.17
N SER A 381 -4.26 -14.71 18.75
CA SER A 381 -5.41 -13.99 19.26
C SER A 381 -6.76 -14.72 19.08
N ALA A 382 -6.87 -15.56 18.04
CA ALA A 382 -8.09 -16.32 17.70
C ALA A 382 -7.96 -17.84 17.98
N LEU A 383 -6.89 -18.29 18.63
CA LEU A 383 -6.64 -19.70 18.91
C LEU A 383 -7.02 -20.08 20.34
N ASP A 384 -7.42 -21.32 20.52
CA ASP A 384 -7.51 -21.95 21.82
C ASP A 384 -6.11 -22.28 22.38
N PRO A 385 -5.98 -22.67 23.65
CA PRO A 385 -4.66 -22.95 24.23
C PRO A 385 -3.89 -24.09 23.54
N GLU A 386 -4.57 -25.09 22.99
CA GLU A 386 -3.95 -26.20 22.27
C GLU A 386 -3.42 -25.72 20.92
N GLY A 387 -4.24 -25.01 20.14
CA GLY A 387 -3.82 -24.39 18.88
C GLY A 387 -2.70 -23.37 19.04
N THR A 388 -2.70 -22.62 20.16
CA THR A 388 -1.61 -21.70 20.49
C THR A 388 -0.30 -22.46 20.71
N HIS A 389 -0.33 -23.58 21.43
CA HIS A 389 0.86 -24.40 21.66
C HIS A 389 1.39 -25.01 20.35
N GLU A 390 0.50 -25.61 19.54
CA GLU A 390 0.88 -26.16 18.23
C GLU A 390 1.46 -25.11 17.30
N PHE A 391 0.93 -23.88 17.30
CA PHE A 391 1.48 -22.76 16.54
C PHE A 391 2.92 -22.44 16.93
N TYR A 392 3.19 -22.28 18.24
CA TYR A 392 4.54 -21.94 18.68
C TYR A 392 5.52 -23.10 18.52
N GLU A 393 5.10 -24.35 18.61
CA GLU A 393 5.94 -25.51 18.27
C GLU A 393 6.33 -25.48 16.78
N LEU A 394 5.40 -25.22 15.87
CA LEU A 394 5.66 -25.06 14.44
C LEU A 394 6.65 -23.90 14.19
N VAL A 395 6.39 -22.73 14.77
CA VAL A 395 7.25 -21.54 14.59
C VAL A 395 8.66 -21.77 15.17
N HIS A 396 8.75 -22.51 16.29
CA HIS A 396 10.04 -22.89 16.86
C HIS A 396 10.83 -23.86 15.96
N GLU A 397 10.14 -24.83 15.35
CA GLU A 397 10.74 -25.73 14.37
C GLU A 397 11.25 -24.95 13.15
N LEU A 398 10.45 -24.01 12.62
CA LEU A 398 10.87 -23.12 11.53
C LEU A 398 12.13 -22.32 11.87
N ASN A 399 12.25 -21.86 13.11
CA ASN A 399 13.46 -21.15 13.55
C ASN A 399 14.66 -22.10 13.72
N ARG A 400 14.51 -23.20 14.47
CA ARG A 400 15.63 -24.05 14.89
C ARG A 400 16.10 -25.03 13.84
N VAL A 401 15.15 -25.60 13.06
CA VAL A 401 15.46 -26.64 12.06
C VAL A 401 15.63 -26.01 10.67
N HIS A 402 14.73 -25.11 10.30
CA HIS A 402 14.73 -24.50 8.98
C HIS A 402 15.49 -23.17 8.89
N GLY A 403 15.92 -22.61 10.04
CA GLY A 403 16.79 -21.43 10.10
C GLY A 403 16.14 -20.10 9.78
N HIS A 404 14.80 -20.03 9.82
CA HIS A 404 14.09 -18.77 9.65
C HIS A 404 14.31 -17.82 10.83
N THR A 405 14.42 -16.54 10.57
CA THR A 405 14.40 -15.49 11.60
C THR A 405 12.95 -15.15 11.91
N ILE A 406 12.59 -15.18 13.18
CA ILE A 406 11.21 -15.05 13.64
C ILE A 406 11.02 -13.75 14.40
N ILE A 407 9.97 -13.01 14.04
CA ILE A 407 9.49 -11.83 14.77
C ILE A 407 8.02 -12.05 15.08
N VAL A 408 7.67 -12.05 16.37
CA VAL A 408 6.29 -12.23 16.82
C VAL A 408 5.85 -11.01 17.62
N ILE A 409 4.74 -10.43 17.26
CA ILE A 409 4.08 -9.40 18.05
C ILE A 409 3.03 -10.07 18.91
N GLU A 410 3.12 -9.90 20.23
CA GLU A 410 2.18 -10.51 21.18
C GLU A 410 1.85 -9.60 22.36
N HIS A 411 0.60 -9.69 22.82
CA HIS A 411 0.14 -9.07 24.04
C HIS A 411 0.36 -9.96 25.27
N SER A 412 0.14 -11.26 25.13
CA SER A 412 0.35 -12.26 26.18
C SER A 412 1.62 -13.03 25.89
N LEU A 413 2.56 -12.99 26.81
CA LEU A 413 3.87 -13.61 26.64
C LEU A 413 3.96 -15.05 27.12
N GLU A 414 2.94 -15.56 27.84
CA GLU A 414 2.96 -16.87 28.49
C GLU A 414 3.34 -18.01 27.53
N ALA A 415 2.74 -18.01 26.34
CA ALA A 415 2.94 -19.09 25.36
C ALA A 415 4.22 -18.95 24.53
N VAL A 416 4.65 -17.74 24.21
CA VAL A 416 5.79 -17.46 23.32
C VAL A 416 7.13 -17.46 24.04
N VAL A 417 7.16 -17.09 25.32
CA VAL A 417 8.38 -16.95 26.14
C VAL A 417 9.26 -18.21 26.18
N PRO A 418 8.73 -19.45 26.20
CA PRO A 418 9.60 -20.64 26.19
C PRO A 418 10.45 -20.77 24.92
N TYR A 419 10.11 -20.10 23.84
CA TYR A 419 10.74 -20.22 22.53
C TYR A 419 11.58 -19.00 22.16
N ALA A 420 11.19 -17.82 22.65
CA ALA A 420 11.81 -16.55 22.31
C ALA A 420 13.21 -16.40 22.92
N THR A 421 14.11 -15.76 22.18
CA THR A 421 15.48 -15.45 22.64
C THR A 421 15.67 -14.00 23.02
N ARG A 422 14.86 -13.10 22.43
CA ARG A 422 14.99 -11.65 22.55
C ARG A 422 13.63 -10.99 22.69
N LEU A 423 13.58 -9.91 23.46
CA LEU A 423 12.34 -9.13 23.69
C LEU A 423 12.57 -7.67 23.37
N VAL A 424 11.62 -7.10 22.64
CA VAL A 424 11.49 -5.67 22.39
C VAL A 424 10.20 -5.17 23.03
N LEU A 425 10.32 -4.21 23.95
CA LEU A 425 9.19 -3.54 24.59
C LEU A 425 8.95 -2.19 23.94
N MET A 426 7.72 -1.97 23.47
CA MET A 426 7.30 -0.70 22.87
C MET A 426 6.31 0.06 23.75
N GLU A 427 6.51 1.36 23.88
CA GLU A 427 5.54 2.28 24.47
C GLU A 427 5.44 3.57 23.65
N LYS A 428 4.23 4.01 23.31
CA LYS A 428 3.96 5.28 22.61
C LYS A 428 4.85 5.55 21.39
N GLY A 429 5.06 4.51 20.58
CA GLY A 429 5.86 4.58 19.37
C GLY A 429 7.37 4.43 19.54
N LYS A 430 7.85 4.24 20.75
CA LYS A 430 9.29 4.12 21.08
C LYS A 430 9.64 2.71 21.54
N VAL A 431 10.87 2.30 21.28
CA VAL A 431 11.48 1.11 21.89
C VAL A 431 12.04 1.51 23.25
N LEU A 432 11.47 0.96 24.33
CA LEU A 432 11.94 1.20 25.70
C LEU A 432 13.03 0.21 26.12
N CYS A 433 12.90 -1.03 25.67
CA CYS A 433 13.85 -2.08 25.99
C CYS A 433 14.02 -2.95 24.75
N ASP A 434 15.25 -3.32 24.45
CA ASP A 434 15.64 -4.26 23.41
C ASP A 434 16.82 -5.09 23.97
N GLY A 435 16.64 -6.39 24.08
CA GLY A 435 17.67 -7.24 24.63
C GLY A 435 17.24 -8.67 24.91
N GLU A 436 18.07 -9.37 25.68
CA GLU A 436 17.82 -10.75 26.12
C GLU A 436 16.44 -10.85 26.82
N LEU A 437 15.70 -11.89 26.52
CA LEU A 437 14.34 -12.14 27.00
C LEU A 437 14.20 -11.94 28.51
N LYS A 438 15.08 -12.56 29.31
CA LYS A 438 15.05 -12.48 30.77
C LYS A 438 15.19 -11.03 31.26
N THR A 439 16.09 -10.28 30.67
CA THR A 439 16.34 -8.87 31.02
C THR A 439 15.13 -8.01 30.70
N GLY A 440 14.51 -8.23 29.55
CA GLY A 440 13.29 -7.51 29.15
C GLY A 440 12.10 -7.82 30.06
N LEU A 441 11.85 -9.09 30.37
CA LEU A 441 10.78 -9.50 31.28
C LEU A 441 10.96 -8.91 32.69
N LYS A 442 12.21 -8.90 33.20
CA LYS A 442 12.54 -8.30 34.48
C LYS A 442 12.30 -6.80 34.47
N TYR A 443 12.71 -6.09 33.41
CA TYR A 443 12.48 -4.67 33.24
C TYR A 443 10.97 -4.35 33.24
N MET A 444 10.15 -5.10 32.49
CA MET A 444 8.69 -4.95 32.48
C MET A 444 8.08 -5.09 33.88
N TYR A 445 8.53 -6.11 34.63
CA TYR A 445 8.03 -6.37 35.97
C TYR A 445 8.41 -5.28 36.98
N GLU A 446 9.67 -4.85 36.98
CA GLU A 446 10.20 -3.86 37.93
C GLU A 446 9.71 -2.42 37.65
N GLN A 447 9.52 -2.07 36.37
CA GLN A 447 9.03 -0.75 35.97
C GLN A 447 7.50 -0.65 35.95
N ASP A 448 6.79 -1.75 36.24
CA ASP A 448 5.32 -1.85 36.18
C ASP A 448 4.73 -1.53 34.80
N ILE A 449 5.50 -1.80 33.72
CA ILE A 449 5.11 -1.59 32.32
C ILE A 449 4.65 -2.92 31.71
N CYS A 450 3.41 -3.01 31.24
CA CYS A 450 2.82 -4.26 30.72
C CYS A 450 3.03 -5.46 31.65
N LYS A 451 3.01 -5.24 32.97
CA LYS A 451 3.31 -6.26 33.98
C LYS A 451 2.40 -7.49 33.88
N SER A 452 1.15 -7.30 33.45
CA SER A 452 0.19 -8.39 33.25
C SER A 452 0.57 -9.33 32.09
N ALA A 453 1.43 -8.90 31.19
CA ALA A 453 1.94 -9.73 30.09
C ALA A 453 3.11 -10.63 30.52
N VAL A 454 3.76 -10.32 31.65
CA VAL A 454 4.89 -11.12 32.18
C VAL A 454 4.36 -12.47 32.67
N PRO A 455 4.95 -13.61 32.25
CA PRO A 455 4.53 -14.93 32.70
C PRO A 455 4.45 -15.06 34.22
N ALA A 456 3.36 -15.63 34.72
CA ALA A 456 3.11 -15.73 36.17
C ALA A 456 4.23 -16.49 36.92
N VAL A 457 4.77 -17.53 36.29
CA VAL A 457 5.90 -18.31 36.86
C VAL A 457 7.19 -17.49 36.97
N PHE A 458 7.47 -16.62 35.98
CA PHE A 458 8.63 -15.72 36.03
C PHE A 458 8.44 -14.63 37.05
N ALA A 459 7.25 -14.05 37.17
CA ALA A 459 6.90 -13.08 38.21
C ALA A 459 7.08 -13.71 39.62
N CYS A 460 6.64 -14.95 39.80
CA CYS A 460 6.84 -15.70 41.04
C CYS A 460 8.32 -15.89 41.34
N GLN A 461 9.14 -16.25 40.34
CA GLN A 461 10.60 -16.34 40.49
C GLN A 461 11.22 -15.04 41.04
N LEU A 462 10.85 -13.89 40.42
CA LEU A 462 11.36 -12.58 40.81
C LEU A 462 10.99 -12.22 42.28
N GLU A 463 9.80 -12.59 42.73
CA GLU A 463 9.41 -12.39 44.15
C GLU A 463 10.19 -13.32 45.11
N LEU A 464 10.45 -14.55 44.72
CA LEU A 464 11.26 -15.48 45.48
C LEU A 464 12.73 -15.04 45.55
N GLU A 465 13.27 -14.49 44.48
CA GLU A 465 14.64 -13.92 44.45
C GLU A 465 14.78 -12.76 45.46
N LYS A 466 13.74 -11.94 45.67
CA LYS A 466 13.76 -10.87 46.69
C LYS A 466 13.85 -11.36 48.12
N VAL A 467 13.38 -12.56 48.39
CA VAL A 467 13.47 -13.20 49.74
C VAL A 467 14.68 -14.15 49.86
N GLY A 468 15.57 -14.11 48.88
CA GLY A 468 16.86 -14.86 48.94
C GLY A 468 16.84 -16.26 48.32
N PHE A 469 15.75 -16.67 47.69
CA PHE A 469 15.69 -17.91 46.94
C PHE A 469 16.14 -17.70 45.50
N ASN A 470 17.28 -18.24 45.11
CA ASN A 470 17.83 -18.11 43.76
C ASN A 470 17.77 -19.46 43.03
N PRO A 471 16.75 -19.68 42.16
CA PRO A 471 16.67 -20.91 41.37
C PRO A 471 17.80 -20.97 40.35
N PRO A 472 18.29 -22.22 40.04
CA PRO A 472 19.41 -22.40 39.12
C PRO A 472 19.06 -22.04 37.65
N HIS A 473 17.80 -22.10 37.30
CA HIS A 473 17.31 -21.79 35.94
C HIS A 473 16.29 -20.66 35.95
N THR A 474 16.10 -20.02 34.80
CA THR A 474 15.03 -19.06 34.59
C THR A 474 13.72 -19.81 34.36
N TRP A 475 12.66 -19.44 35.08
CA TRP A 475 11.35 -20.07 34.95
C TRP A 475 10.54 -19.40 33.85
N LEU A 476 10.60 -19.97 32.65
CA LEU A 476 9.87 -19.53 31.50
C LEU A 476 8.59 -20.36 31.25
N SER A 477 8.38 -21.42 32.01
CA SER A 477 7.20 -22.27 31.97
C SER A 477 6.98 -22.96 33.33
N ALA A 478 5.75 -23.41 33.59
CA ALA A 478 5.42 -24.18 34.78
C ALA A 478 6.31 -25.43 34.92
N LYS A 479 6.66 -26.08 33.79
CA LYS A 479 7.52 -27.28 33.75
C LYS A 479 8.95 -26.97 34.28
N SER A 480 9.52 -25.83 33.89
CA SER A 480 10.84 -25.40 34.37
C SER A 480 10.83 -25.08 35.86
N ALA A 481 9.80 -24.43 36.38
CA ALA A 481 9.62 -24.13 37.78
C ALA A 481 9.48 -25.42 38.64
N ILE A 482 8.64 -26.36 38.22
CA ILE A 482 8.44 -27.64 38.91
C ILE A 482 9.75 -28.44 38.95
N ALA A 483 10.52 -28.50 37.84
CA ALA A 483 11.76 -29.22 37.76
C ALA A 483 12.80 -28.69 38.77
N ASP A 484 12.85 -27.38 39.01
CA ASP A 484 13.74 -26.80 40.03
C ASP A 484 13.21 -26.99 41.45
N LEU A 485 11.92 -26.74 41.69
CA LEU A 485 11.34 -26.87 43.02
C LEU A 485 11.38 -28.32 43.57
N THR A 486 11.22 -29.33 42.69
CA THR A 486 11.35 -30.73 43.07
C THR A 486 12.78 -31.17 43.48
N ARG A 487 13.80 -30.39 43.10
CA ARG A 487 15.18 -30.62 43.53
C ARG A 487 15.47 -30.09 44.93
N PHE A 488 14.64 -29.21 45.45
CA PHE A 488 14.78 -28.60 46.78
C PHE A 488 13.86 -29.22 47.83
N SER A 489 12.95 -30.11 47.41
CA SER A 489 12.11 -30.95 48.30
C SER A 489 12.82 -32.27 48.61
#